data_f353811ffc776ee20bfeb3fb9734ffcd
#
_entry.id   f353811ffc776ee20bfeb3fb9734ffcd
#
_cell.length_a   1.000
_cell.length_b   1.000
_cell.length_c   1.000
_cell.angle_alpha   90.00
_cell.angle_beta   90.00
_cell.angle_gamma   90.00
#
_symmetry.space_group_name_H-M   'P 1'
#
loop_
_entity.id
_entity.type
_entity.pdbx_description
1 polymer ?
#
loop_
_entity_poly.entity_id
_entity_poly.type
_entity_poly.pdbx_seq_one_letter_code
_entity_poly.pdbx_strand_id
1 'polypeptide(L)'
;MQRETIPAFDGRPLRVFHTERSTGRRNLMLVLPFGVRHAMVERLCNALEPHFNVITWESRFVLDLQDDATDDAFDVEYHVRDLVTVAAHANDRVGHDGPIDVIGYCSGAGVGLLAAARYPDSVRRLALVCGEFMLKPSVCPPSSFQREVDVLLPVAATSKEMAGMLFDKISSGRSAPQSEFHSFISVPFSSAAHLHRYGLNYIAYRRTDFLDEAATVTQPTLVIATRSDRQVLPESARIIVAHLPDASGVYEFDGDHYELCRAQPAMTDTLLQFFGTQANRSEPVQ
;
A
#
# COMPACT_ATOMS: atom_id res chain seq x y z
N MET A 1 -3.96 15.76 -8.35
CA MET A 1 -4.74 15.56 -7.10
C MET A 1 -4.72 16.81 -6.23
N GLN A 2 -5.81 17.09 -5.49
CA GLN A 2 -5.87 18.13 -4.47
C GLN A 2 -5.27 17.60 -3.16
N ARG A 3 -4.69 18.49 -2.36
CA ARG A 3 -4.05 18.15 -1.07
C ARG A 3 -4.83 18.77 0.09
N GLU A 4 -5.00 18.00 1.15
CA GLU A 4 -5.47 18.48 2.44
C GLU A 4 -4.66 17.85 3.60
N THR A 5 -4.82 18.40 4.80
CA THR A 5 -4.22 17.86 6.01
C THR A 5 -5.34 17.61 7.01
N ILE A 6 -5.41 16.40 7.54
CA ILE A 6 -6.38 15.99 8.54
C ILE A 6 -5.67 15.52 9.81
N PRO A 7 -6.31 15.53 10.97
CA PRO A 7 -5.77 14.85 12.14
C PRO A 7 -5.84 13.33 11.93
N ALA A 8 -4.73 12.64 12.19
CA ALA A 8 -4.72 11.20 12.33
C ALA A 8 -5.38 10.78 13.66
N PHE A 9 -5.54 9.48 13.89
CA PHE A 9 -6.16 8.95 15.12
C PHE A 9 -5.43 9.36 16.41
N ASP A 10 -4.16 9.73 16.34
CA ASP A 10 -3.32 10.20 17.45
C ASP A 10 -3.20 11.74 17.51
N GLY A 11 -3.99 12.47 16.70
CA GLY A 11 -4.02 13.91 16.61
C GLY A 11 -2.91 14.54 15.77
N ARG A 12 -1.93 13.76 15.27
CA ARG A 12 -0.85 14.26 14.41
C ARG A 12 -1.35 14.52 12.99
N PRO A 13 -0.71 15.46 12.25
CA PRO A 13 -1.12 15.76 10.89
C PRO A 13 -0.87 14.59 9.93
N LEU A 14 -1.88 14.28 9.11
CA LEU A 14 -1.82 13.29 8.05
C LEU A 14 -2.11 13.99 6.71
N ARG A 15 -1.19 13.88 5.76
CA ARG A 15 -1.33 14.47 4.42
C ARG A 15 -2.13 13.54 3.53
N VAL A 16 -3.28 14.00 3.10
CA VAL A 16 -4.22 13.29 2.24
C VAL A 16 -4.29 13.95 0.88
N PHE A 17 -4.42 13.16 -0.16
CA PHE A 17 -4.53 13.58 -1.55
C PHE A 17 -5.76 12.93 -2.17
N HIS A 18 -6.54 13.70 -2.92
CA HIS A 18 -7.77 13.20 -3.53
C HIS A 18 -8.02 13.82 -4.91
N THR A 19 -8.75 13.11 -5.75
CA THR A 19 -9.30 13.66 -6.99
C THR A 19 -10.45 14.62 -6.69
N GLU A 20 -11.04 15.24 -7.72
CA GLU A 20 -12.25 16.04 -7.53
C GLU A 20 -13.37 15.17 -6.96
N ARG A 21 -14.02 15.66 -5.88
CA ARG A 21 -15.05 14.92 -5.17
C ARG A 21 -16.42 15.13 -5.79
N SER A 22 -17.19 14.05 -5.88
CA SER A 22 -18.56 14.05 -6.32
C SER A 22 -19.42 13.17 -5.40
N THR A 23 -20.54 13.69 -4.93
CA THR A 23 -21.48 12.96 -4.07
C THR A 23 -22.14 11.76 -4.80
N GLY A 24 -22.14 11.76 -6.15
CA GLY A 24 -22.64 10.64 -6.95
C GLY A 24 -21.62 9.53 -7.18
N ARG A 25 -20.36 9.66 -6.73
CA ARG A 25 -19.32 8.66 -6.91
C ARG A 25 -18.94 8.05 -5.56
N ARG A 26 -18.66 6.75 -5.59
CA ARG A 26 -18.13 6.06 -4.40
C ARG A 26 -16.67 6.42 -4.16
N ASN A 27 -16.26 6.34 -2.90
CA ASN A 27 -14.89 6.52 -2.50
C ASN A 27 -14.08 5.25 -2.79
N LEU A 28 -12.87 5.43 -3.33
CA LEU A 28 -11.88 4.39 -3.59
C LEU A 28 -10.55 4.80 -2.97
N MET A 29 -10.11 4.05 -1.98
CA MET A 29 -8.84 4.26 -1.29
C MET A 29 -7.69 3.59 -2.06
N LEU A 30 -6.62 4.32 -2.31
CA LEU A 30 -5.38 3.77 -2.84
C LEU A 30 -4.30 3.80 -1.75
N VAL A 31 -3.86 2.63 -1.30
CA VAL A 31 -2.84 2.47 -0.26
C VAL A 31 -1.48 2.31 -0.90
N LEU A 32 -0.61 3.29 -0.70
CA LEU A 32 0.72 3.37 -1.29
C LEU A 32 1.74 2.53 -0.51
N PRO A 33 2.83 2.12 -1.16
CA PRO A 33 3.99 1.57 -0.46
C PRO A 33 4.59 2.58 0.52
N PHE A 34 5.22 2.08 1.58
CA PHE A 34 5.90 2.93 2.54
C PHE A 34 6.98 3.78 1.89
N GLY A 35 6.98 5.06 2.21
CA GLY A 35 7.99 5.99 1.72
C GLY A 35 7.86 6.40 0.25
N VAL A 36 6.72 6.11 -0.40
CA VAL A 36 6.44 6.49 -1.78
C VAL A 36 5.56 7.73 -1.84
N ARG A 37 5.91 8.67 -2.73
CA ARG A 37 5.12 9.88 -2.97
C ARG A 37 3.87 9.59 -3.79
N HIS A 38 2.75 10.22 -3.45
CA HIS A 38 1.46 10.07 -4.14
C HIS A 38 1.53 10.33 -5.65
N ALA A 39 2.41 11.23 -6.10
CA ALA A 39 2.58 11.55 -7.51
C ALA A 39 3.00 10.33 -8.37
N MET A 40 3.54 9.27 -7.78
CA MET A 40 3.86 8.01 -8.47
C MET A 40 2.63 7.35 -9.11
N VAL A 41 1.45 7.52 -8.50
CA VAL A 41 0.19 6.89 -8.94
C VAL A 41 -0.78 7.87 -9.61
N GLU A 42 -0.31 9.06 -9.99
CA GLU A 42 -1.16 10.10 -10.59
C GLU A 42 -1.86 9.64 -11.87
N ARG A 43 -1.17 8.86 -12.72
CA ARG A 43 -1.76 8.28 -13.94
C ARG A 43 -2.93 7.36 -13.62
N LEU A 44 -2.77 6.49 -12.62
CA LEU A 44 -3.83 5.61 -12.16
C LEU A 44 -5.01 6.40 -11.57
N CYS A 45 -4.72 7.39 -10.72
CA CYS A 45 -5.75 8.25 -10.15
C CYS A 45 -6.59 8.94 -11.22
N ASN A 46 -5.95 9.48 -12.27
CA ASN A 46 -6.62 10.11 -13.40
C ASN A 46 -7.49 9.11 -14.20
N ALA A 47 -7.04 7.86 -14.34
CA ALA A 47 -7.81 6.82 -15.02
C ALA A 47 -9.05 6.37 -14.21
N LEU A 48 -8.97 6.40 -12.88
CA LEU A 48 -10.05 5.99 -11.97
C LEU A 48 -11.02 7.12 -11.62
N GLU A 49 -10.58 8.39 -11.69
CA GLU A 49 -11.37 9.59 -11.34
C GLU A 49 -12.74 9.70 -12.04
N PRO A 50 -12.92 9.31 -13.32
CA PRO A 50 -14.24 9.34 -13.93
C PRO A 50 -15.29 8.47 -13.22
N HIS A 51 -14.87 7.46 -12.48
CA HIS A 51 -15.71 6.43 -11.86
C HIS A 51 -15.79 6.52 -10.34
N PHE A 52 -14.73 7.05 -9.67
CA PHE A 52 -14.59 7.07 -8.22
C PHE A 52 -14.07 8.39 -7.71
N ASN A 53 -14.36 8.70 -6.46
CA ASN A 53 -13.59 9.65 -5.67
C ASN A 53 -12.34 8.95 -5.18
N VAL A 54 -11.21 9.14 -5.85
CA VAL A 54 -9.95 8.47 -5.47
C VAL A 54 -9.28 9.26 -4.36
N ILE A 55 -8.89 8.56 -3.29
CA ILE A 55 -8.20 9.14 -2.15
C ILE A 55 -6.97 8.31 -1.78
N THR A 56 -5.90 8.96 -1.38
CA THR A 56 -4.67 8.34 -0.88
C THR A 56 -4.02 9.23 0.17
N TRP A 57 -3.04 8.71 0.88
CA TRP A 57 -2.18 9.49 1.76
C TRP A 57 -0.72 9.04 1.64
N GLU A 58 0.19 9.87 2.08
CA GLU A 58 1.60 9.53 2.19
C GLU A 58 1.91 9.03 3.60
N SER A 59 2.66 7.91 3.70
CA SER A 59 3.05 7.34 4.98
C SER A 59 3.85 8.34 5.81
N ARG A 60 3.30 8.74 6.94
CA ARG A 60 3.95 9.64 7.88
C ARG A 60 5.11 8.93 8.57
N PHE A 61 5.99 9.68 9.19
CA PHE A 61 7.23 9.24 9.83
C PHE A 61 8.31 8.72 8.87
N VAL A 62 7.96 8.12 7.74
CA VAL A 62 8.91 7.68 6.70
C VAL A 62 9.23 8.82 5.73
N LEU A 63 8.19 9.54 5.26
CA LEU A 63 8.33 10.68 4.34
C LEU A 63 8.47 12.02 5.05
N ASP A 64 7.83 12.16 6.20
CA ASP A 64 7.92 13.34 7.05
C ASP A 64 8.85 13.06 8.23
N LEU A 65 9.97 13.77 8.28
CA LEU A 65 10.92 13.69 9.38
C LEU A 65 10.39 14.51 10.58
N GLN A 66 9.26 14.09 11.16
CA GLN A 66 8.77 14.68 12.41
C GLN A 66 9.66 14.18 13.56
N ASP A 67 10.23 15.10 14.33
CA ASP A 67 11.23 14.77 15.35
C ASP A 67 10.64 14.06 16.58
N ASP A 68 9.33 14.13 16.78
CA ASP A 68 8.61 13.54 17.90
C ASP A 68 8.13 12.10 17.67
N ALA A 69 8.50 11.47 16.55
CA ALA A 69 8.20 10.06 16.30
C ALA A 69 8.92 9.17 17.31
N THR A 70 8.16 8.41 18.08
CA THR A 70 8.69 7.32 18.94
C THR A 70 8.81 6.03 18.12
N ASP A 71 9.56 5.04 18.62
CA ASP A 71 9.73 3.75 17.92
C ASP A 71 8.39 3.05 17.68
N ASP A 72 7.42 3.20 18.59
CA ASP A 72 6.07 2.65 18.44
C ASP A 72 5.29 3.22 17.25
N ALA A 73 5.63 4.45 16.81
CA ALA A 73 5.00 5.09 15.66
C ALA A 73 5.28 4.38 14.32
N PHE A 74 6.23 3.46 14.28
CA PHE A 74 6.54 2.64 13.10
C PHE A 74 5.81 1.29 13.10
N ASP A 75 5.01 0.96 14.13
CA ASP A 75 4.18 -0.23 14.13
C ASP A 75 3.21 -0.19 12.94
N VAL A 76 3.01 -1.35 12.31
CA VAL A 76 2.10 -1.48 11.17
C VAL A 76 0.67 -1.05 11.50
N GLU A 77 0.26 -1.18 12.75
CA GLU A 77 -1.06 -0.75 13.23
C GLU A 77 -1.29 0.76 13.05
N TYR A 78 -0.25 1.59 13.12
CA TYR A 78 -0.37 3.01 12.82
C TYR A 78 -0.81 3.26 11.36
N HIS A 79 -0.26 2.51 10.41
CA HIS A 79 -0.66 2.61 8.99
C HIS A 79 -2.08 2.10 8.76
N VAL A 80 -2.47 1.05 9.45
CA VAL A 80 -3.84 0.50 9.39
C VAL A 80 -4.84 1.51 9.94
N ARG A 81 -4.57 2.09 11.10
CA ARG A 81 -5.44 3.12 11.71
C ARG A 81 -5.47 4.42 10.91
N ASP A 82 -4.37 4.79 10.24
CA ASP A 82 -4.36 5.91 9.29
C ASP A 82 -5.30 5.62 8.11
N LEU A 83 -5.29 4.40 7.55
CA LEU A 83 -6.23 4.00 6.51
C LEU A 83 -7.68 4.21 6.98
N VAL A 84 -8.04 3.66 8.15
CA VAL A 84 -9.38 3.77 8.72
C VAL A 84 -9.79 5.24 8.94
N THR A 85 -8.85 6.07 9.43
CA THR A 85 -9.09 7.50 9.64
C THR A 85 -9.34 8.23 8.31
N VAL A 86 -8.54 7.95 7.28
CA VAL A 86 -8.71 8.55 5.95
C VAL A 86 -10.01 8.08 5.29
N ALA A 87 -10.39 6.81 5.48
CA ALA A 87 -11.66 6.25 4.98
C ALA A 87 -12.87 6.97 5.60
N ALA A 88 -12.89 7.11 6.92
CA ALA A 88 -13.95 7.83 7.63
C ALA A 88 -14.05 9.30 7.14
N HIS A 89 -12.91 10.00 7.06
CA HIS A 89 -12.86 11.37 6.54
C HIS A 89 -13.38 11.47 5.10
N ALA A 90 -13.01 10.53 4.22
CA ALA A 90 -13.48 10.51 2.84
C ALA A 90 -15.00 10.37 2.75
N ASN A 91 -15.57 9.52 3.60
CA ASN A 91 -17.01 9.27 3.65
C ASN A 91 -17.76 10.48 4.19
N ASP A 92 -17.32 11.09 5.28
CA ASP A 92 -17.91 12.30 5.86
C ASP A 92 -17.99 13.45 4.83
N ARG A 93 -16.96 13.58 3.98
CA ARG A 93 -16.88 14.65 2.97
C ARG A 93 -17.90 14.55 1.85
N VAL A 94 -18.43 13.37 1.58
CA VAL A 94 -19.44 13.12 0.53
C VAL A 94 -20.78 12.65 1.09
N GLY A 95 -20.93 12.61 2.41
CA GLY A 95 -22.15 12.19 3.10
C GLY A 95 -22.46 10.69 2.89
N HIS A 96 -21.44 9.86 2.82
CA HIS A 96 -21.57 8.40 2.77
C HIS A 96 -21.32 7.81 4.15
N ASP A 97 -22.14 6.81 4.50
CA ASP A 97 -21.91 5.94 5.65
C ASP A 97 -21.53 4.53 5.15
N GLY A 98 -20.58 3.89 5.80
CA GLY A 98 -20.23 2.51 5.52
C GLY A 98 -18.81 2.29 4.98
N PRO A 99 -18.51 1.05 4.57
CA PRO A 99 -17.16 0.66 4.17
C PRO A 99 -16.74 1.23 2.80
N ILE A 100 -15.43 1.43 2.64
CA ILE A 100 -14.79 1.95 1.42
C ILE A 100 -14.17 0.82 0.58
N ASP A 101 -14.06 1.03 -0.73
CA ASP A 101 -13.25 0.18 -1.60
C ASP A 101 -11.76 0.50 -1.43
N VAL A 102 -10.90 -0.53 -1.44
CA VAL A 102 -9.47 -0.39 -1.20
C VAL A 102 -8.65 -1.06 -2.29
N ILE A 103 -7.70 -0.32 -2.86
CA ILE A 103 -6.58 -0.86 -3.65
C ILE A 103 -5.33 -0.74 -2.80
N GLY A 104 -4.69 -1.85 -2.45
CA GLY A 104 -3.37 -1.86 -1.83
C GLY A 104 -2.29 -2.25 -2.83
N TYR A 105 -1.19 -1.50 -2.88
CA TYR A 105 -0.08 -1.73 -3.79
C TYR A 105 1.21 -1.99 -3.03
N CYS A 106 1.95 -3.04 -3.38
CA CYS A 106 3.21 -3.46 -2.75
C CYS A 106 3.01 -3.62 -1.22
N SER A 107 3.79 -2.96 -0.37
CA SER A 107 3.56 -2.98 1.09
C SER A 107 2.22 -2.35 1.51
N GLY A 108 1.64 -1.46 0.70
CA GLY A 108 0.28 -0.97 0.89
C GLY A 108 -0.78 -2.06 0.73
N ALA A 109 -0.50 -3.15 -0.01
CA ALA A 109 -1.38 -4.32 -0.08
C ALA A 109 -1.49 -5.02 1.27
N GLY A 110 -0.38 -5.16 1.99
CA GLY A 110 -0.40 -5.70 3.35
C GLY A 110 -1.18 -4.81 4.31
N VAL A 111 -1.01 -3.48 4.24
CA VAL A 111 -1.81 -2.54 5.07
C VAL A 111 -3.31 -2.66 4.75
N GLY A 112 -3.68 -2.75 3.46
CA GLY A 112 -5.07 -2.96 3.04
C GLY A 112 -5.64 -4.29 3.53
N LEU A 113 -4.84 -5.37 3.48
CA LEU A 113 -5.22 -6.70 4.00
C LEU A 113 -5.46 -6.64 5.51
N LEU A 114 -4.55 -6.04 6.27
CA LEU A 114 -4.69 -5.87 7.71
C LEU A 114 -5.91 -5.01 8.08
N ALA A 115 -6.20 -3.97 7.31
CA ALA A 115 -7.40 -3.16 7.52
C ALA A 115 -8.67 -3.99 7.30
N ALA A 116 -8.72 -4.82 6.25
CA ALA A 116 -9.84 -5.71 5.99
C ALA A 116 -10.01 -6.78 7.08
N ALA A 117 -8.91 -7.33 7.61
CA ALA A 117 -8.93 -8.34 8.66
C ALA A 117 -9.34 -7.76 10.02
N ARG A 118 -8.74 -6.63 10.42
CA ARG A 118 -8.89 -6.07 11.79
C ARG A 118 -10.02 -5.06 11.93
N TYR A 119 -10.40 -4.40 10.82
CA TYR A 119 -11.46 -3.39 10.74
C TYR A 119 -12.44 -3.72 9.60
N PRO A 120 -13.11 -4.88 9.65
CA PRO A 120 -13.92 -5.40 8.54
C PRO A 120 -15.05 -4.45 8.11
N ASP A 121 -15.59 -3.67 9.03
CA ASP A 121 -16.63 -2.68 8.75
C ASP A 121 -16.11 -1.43 8.00
N SER A 122 -14.80 -1.28 7.87
CA SER A 122 -14.18 -0.16 7.16
C SER A 122 -13.87 -0.48 5.70
N VAL A 123 -13.79 -1.76 5.31
CA VAL A 123 -13.39 -2.20 3.96
C VAL A 123 -14.51 -2.98 3.30
N ARG A 124 -14.97 -2.52 2.14
CA ARG A 124 -16.05 -3.16 1.38
C ARG A 124 -15.56 -4.23 0.42
N ARG A 125 -14.54 -3.89 -0.37
CA ARG A 125 -13.85 -4.76 -1.33
C ARG A 125 -12.37 -4.41 -1.30
N LEU A 126 -11.53 -5.40 -1.56
CA LEU A 126 -10.09 -5.27 -1.48
C LEU A 126 -9.42 -5.74 -2.77
N ALA A 127 -8.57 -4.90 -3.39
CA ALA A 127 -7.66 -5.32 -4.45
C ALA A 127 -6.22 -5.27 -3.92
N LEU A 128 -5.52 -6.39 -4.00
CA LEU A 128 -4.12 -6.54 -3.60
C LEU A 128 -3.26 -6.63 -4.86
N VAL A 129 -2.47 -5.60 -5.15
CA VAL A 129 -1.69 -5.49 -6.39
C VAL A 129 -0.20 -5.56 -6.08
N CYS A 130 0.49 -6.56 -6.67
CA CYS A 130 1.92 -6.80 -6.45
C CYS A 130 2.30 -6.76 -4.97
N GLY A 131 1.50 -7.44 -4.13
CA GLY A 131 1.51 -7.29 -2.67
C GLY A 131 2.77 -7.88 -2.02
N GLU A 132 3.46 -7.06 -1.22
CA GLU A 132 4.56 -7.49 -0.36
C GLU A 132 4.02 -7.92 1.01
N PHE A 133 4.04 -9.23 1.26
CA PHE A 133 3.49 -9.83 2.49
C PHE A 133 4.56 -10.39 3.43
N MET A 134 5.84 -10.11 3.19
CA MET A 134 6.95 -10.52 4.05
C MET A 134 6.92 -12.01 4.44
N LEU A 135 6.58 -12.88 3.48
CA LEU A 135 6.46 -14.32 3.71
C LEU A 135 7.81 -14.92 4.15
N LYS A 136 7.75 -15.91 5.05
CA LYS A 136 8.94 -16.62 5.52
C LYS A 136 9.65 -17.29 4.32
N PRO A 137 11.01 -17.29 4.27
CA PRO A 137 11.76 -17.92 3.18
C PRO A 137 11.44 -19.41 2.94
N SER A 138 10.94 -20.12 3.97
CA SER A 138 10.48 -21.50 3.87
C SER A 138 9.11 -21.63 3.14
N VAL A 139 8.37 -20.54 3.03
CA VAL A 139 7.05 -20.48 2.38
C VAL A 139 7.17 -19.90 0.97
N CYS A 140 7.89 -18.79 0.83
CA CYS A 140 8.17 -18.14 -0.45
C CYS A 140 9.62 -17.67 -0.47
N PRO A 141 10.45 -18.08 -1.45
CA PRO A 141 11.81 -17.58 -1.54
C PRO A 141 11.80 -16.06 -1.78
N PRO A 142 12.66 -15.29 -1.09
CA PRO A 142 12.72 -13.85 -1.31
C PRO A 142 13.29 -13.52 -2.69
N SER A 143 12.78 -12.46 -3.30
CA SER A 143 13.34 -11.89 -4.54
C SER A 143 14.77 -11.37 -4.32
N SER A 144 15.48 -11.00 -5.39
CA SER A 144 16.78 -10.35 -5.27
C SER A 144 16.69 -9.02 -4.51
N PHE A 145 15.66 -8.23 -4.83
CA PHE A 145 15.40 -6.96 -4.14
C PHE A 145 15.13 -7.18 -2.64
N GLN A 146 14.28 -8.13 -2.28
CA GLN A 146 13.99 -8.43 -0.87
C GLN A 146 15.25 -8.86 -0.12
N ARG A 147 16.13 -9.68 -0.72
CA ARG A 147 17.41 -10.04 -0.09
C ARG A 147 18.31 -8.83 0.16
N GLU A 148 18.35 -7.87 -0.75
CA GLU A 148 19.15 -6.65 -0.58
C GLU A 148 18.61 -5.78 0.57
N VAL A 149 17.30 -5.54 0.61
CA VAL A 149 16.69 -4.72 1.68
C VAL A 149 16.70 -5.44 3.03
N ASP A 150 16.64 -6.78 3.05
CA ASP A 150 16.75 -7.61 4.25
C ASP A 150 18.12 -7.52 4.94
N VAL A 151 19.15 -7.25 4.17
CA VAL A 151 20.50 -7.00 4.73
C VAL A 151 20.66 -5.55 5.17
N LEU A 152 20.15 -4.61 4.36
CA LEU A 152 20.39 -3.18 4.55
C LEU A 152 19.53 -2.56 5.66
N LEU A 153 18.20 -2.79 5.62
CA LEU A 153 17.27 -2.05 6.44
C LEU A 153 17.32 -2.42 7.94
N PRO A 154 17.53 -3.68 8.34
CA PRO A 154 17.77 -4.00 9.74
C PRO A 154 18.99 -3.30 10.34
N VAL A 155 20.08 -3.16 9.57
CA VAL A 155 21.27 -2.44 10.02
C VAL A 155 20.98 -0.95 10.14
N ALA A 156 20.26 -0.36 9.16
CA ALA A 156 19.86 1.05 9.23
C ALA A 156 18.95 1.35 10.43
N ALA A 157 18.12 0.39 10.85
CA ALA A 157 17.24 0.53 12.00
C ALA A 157 17.96 0.49 13.34
N THR A 158 19.20 -0.02 13.40
CA THR A 158 19.92 -0.21 14.68
C THR A 158 20.20 1.12 15.39
N SER A 159 20.62 2.14 14.65
CA SER A 159 20.84 3.50 15.17
C SER A 159 20.95 4.52 14.03
N LYS A 160 20.81 5.81 14.40
CA LYS A 160 21.01 6.93 13.45
C LYS A 160 22.43 6.95 12.89
N GLU A 161 23.44 6.57 13.69
CA GLU A 161 24.85 6.50 13.28
C GLU A 161 25.05 5.41 12.22
N MET A 162 24.48 4.22 12.43
CA MET A 162 24.56 3.12 11.47
C MET A 162 23.85 3.48 10.15
N ALA A 163 22.70 4.12 10.23
CA ALA A 163 22.02 4.64 9.05
C ALA A 163 22.87 5.69 8.31
N GLY A 164 23.59 6.54 9.04
CA GLY A 164 24.54 7.51 8.47
C GLY A 164 25.66 6.85 7.68
N MET A 165 26.34 5.88 8.28
CA MET A 165 27.41 5.12 7.61
C MET A 165 26.93 4.38 6.34
N LEU A 166 25.74 3.78 6.42
CA LEU A 166 25.13 3.11 5.27
C LEU A 166 24.73 4.10 4.18
N PHE A 167 24.16 5.25 4.56
CA PHE A 167 23.78 6.29 3.61
C PHE A 167 24.99 6.81 2.84
N ASP A 168 26.12 7.09 3.51
CA ASP A 168 27.36 7.54 2.88
C ASP A 168 27.89 6.49 1.88
N LYS A 169 27.85 5.22 2.26
CA LYS A 169 28.25 4.11 1.38
C LYS A 169 27.36 3.97 0.14
N ILE A 170 26.05 4.04 0.32
CA ILE A 170 25.09 3.96 -0.79
C ILE A 170 25.24 5.18 -1.72
N SER A 171 25.41 6.38 -1.14
CA SER A 171 25.52 7.62 -1.90
C SER A 171 26.79 7.68 -2.75
N SER A 172 27.89 7.11 -2.27
CA SER A 172 29.16 7.03 -3.02
C SER A 172 29.10 6.04 -4.19
N GLY A 173 28.19 5.06 -4.16
CA GLY A 173 28.03 4.03 -5.21
C GLY A 173 26.84 4.24 -6.14
N ARG A 174 26.11 5.37 -6.04
CA ARG A 174 24.91 5.58 -6.84
C ARG A 174 25.21 5.70 -8.33
N SER A 175 24.59 4.79 -9.08
CA SER A 175 24.46 4.88 -10.55
C SER A 175 23.35 5.86 -10.93
N ALA A 176 23.30 6.26 -12.22
CA ALA A 176 22.20 7.05 -12.75
C ALA A 176 20.84 6.36 -12.53
N PRO A 177 19.73 7.13 -12.39
CA PRO A 177 18.39 6.57 -12.25
C PRO A 177 18.05 5.61 -13.39
N GLN A 178 17.62 4.39 -13.07
CA GLN A 178 17.29 3.36 -14.06
C GLN A 178 15.77 3.24 -14.33
N SER A 179 14.93 3.97 -13.61
CA SER A 179 13.47 3.90 -13.70
C SER A 179 12.84 5.28 -13.75
N GLU A 180 11.77 5.44 -14.52
CA GLU A 180 10.92 6.63 -14.53
C GLU A 180 10.32 6.94 -13.13
N PHE A 181 10.23 5.95 -12.27
CA PHE A 181 9.69 6.07 -10.90
C PHE A 181 10.75 6.36 -9.83
N HIS A 182 12.04 6.45 -10.22
CA HIS A 182 13.15 6.60 -9.28
C HIS A 182 12.97 7.77 -8.29
N SER A 183 12.54 8.94 -8.77
CA SER A 183 12.31 10.12 -7.91
C SER A 183 11.25 9.93 -6.84
N PHE A 184 10.28 9.02 -7.05
CA PHE A 184 9.19 8.76 -6.12
C PHE A 184 9.54 7.71 -5.07
N ILE A 185 10.37 6.71 -5.44
CA ILE A 185 10.74 5.58 -4.59
C ILE A 185 12.06 5.79 -3.86
N SER A 186 12.87 6.79 -4.23
CA SER A 186 14.18 7.03 -3.64
C SER A 186 14.17 7.87 -2.36
N VAL A 187 13.01 8.41 -1.96
CA VAL A 187 12.89 9.27 -0.79
C VAL A 187 13.38 8.60 0.50
N PRO A 188 13.04 7.32 0.78
CA PRO A 188 13.55 6.63 1.96
C PRO A 188 15.09 6.49 2.03
N PHE A 189 15.74 6.65 0.87
CA PHE A 189 17.20 6.57 0.72
C PHE A 189 17.84 7.94 0.46
N SER A 190 17.14 9.04 0.71
CA SER A 190 17.61 10.40 0.39
C SER A 190 18.45 11.04 1.50
N SER A 191 18.39 10.51 2.71
CA SER A 191 19.22 10.91 3.86
C SER A 191 19.35 9.80 4.89
N ALA A 192 20.33 9.92 5.79
CA ALA A 192 20.49 9.02 6.92
C ALA A 192 19.22 8.94 7.79
N ALA A 193 18.56 10.06 8.02
CA ALA A 193 17.33 10.12 8.82
C ALA A 193 16.16 9.38 8.14
N HIS A 194 15.98 9.54 6.84
CA HIS A 194 14.96 8.77 6.09
C HIS A 194 15.29 7.27 6.11
N LEU A 195 16.56 6.90 5.88
CA LEU A 195 16.98 5.51 5.86
C LEU A 195 16.78 4.83 7.22
N HIS A 196 17.11 5.51 8.32
CA HIS A 196 16.86 5.00 9.66
C HIS A 196 15.37 4.72 9.91
N ARG A 197 14.51 5.69 9.64
CA ARG A 197 13.05 5.58 9.82
C ARG A 197 12.43 4.53 8.92
N TYR A 198 12.90 4.42 7.69
CA TYR A 198 12.46 3.37 6.79
C TYR A 198 12.87 1.99 7.29
N GLY A 199 14.07 1.86 7.86
CA GLY A 199 14.53 0.64 8.52
C GLY A 199 13.65 0.24 9.71
N LEU A 200 13.30 1.18 10.60
CA LEU A 200 12.38 0.94 11.72
C LEU A 200 11.01 0.45 11.23
N ASN A 201 10.44 1.14 10.24
CA ASN A 201 9.17 0.76 9.63
C ASN A 201 9.22 -0.63 8.98
N TYR A 202 10.32 -0.94 8.27
CA TYR A 202 10.52 -2.24 7.64
C TYR A 202 10.55 -3.37 8.65
N ILE A 203 11.29 -3.23 9.76
CA ILE A 203 11.36 -4.24 10.81
C ILE A 203 9.99 -4.45 11.46
N ALA A 204 9.25 -3.38 11.73
CA ALA A 204 7.92 -3.48 12.32
C ALA A 204 6.96 -4.22 11.39
N TYR A 205 6.93 -3.86 10.09
CA TYR A 205 6.11 -4.51 9.09
C TYR A 205 6.44 -6.01 8.94
N ARG A 206 7.72 -6.37 8.96
CA ARG A 206 8.21 -7.74 8.84
C ARG A 206 7.80 -8.68 9.98
N ARG A 207 7.39 -8.15 11.14
CA ARG A 207 6.91 -8.95 12.28
C ARG A 207 5.48 -9.47 12.12
N THR A 208 4.75 -8.97 11.13
CA THR A 208 3.36 -9.34 10.88
C THR A 208 3.27 -10.71 10.20
N ASP A 209 2.38 -11.58 10.69
CA ASP A 209 2.04 -12.83 10.01
C ASP A 209 0.83 -12.59 9.09
N PHE A 210 1.11 -12.31 7.82
CA PHE A 210 0.07 -11.99 6.84
C PHE A 210 -0.77 -13.20 6.43
N LEU A 211 -0.31 -14.43 6.62
CA LEU A 211 -1.09 -15.62 6.27
C LEU A 211 -2.22 -15.85 7.27
N ASP A 212 -1.94 -15.67 8.56
CA ASP A 212 -2.94 -15.77 9.60
C ASP A 212 -4.01 -14.68 9.46
N GLU A 213 -3.57 -13.45 9.16
CA GLU A 213 -4.49 -12.32 8.92
C GLU A 213 -5.34 -12.55 7.66
N ALA A 214 -4.75 -13.04 6.55
CA ALA A 214 -5.48 -13.32 5.31
C ALA A 214 -6.63 -14.31 5.52
N ALA A 215 -6.44 -15.30 6.38
CA ALA A 215 -7.48 -16.29 6.68
C ALA A 215 -8.72 -15.70 7.35
N THR A 216 -8.64 -14.49 7.90
CA THR A 216 -9.76 -13.80 8.56
C THR A 216 -10.47 -12.78 7.67
N VAL A 217 -9.94 -12.48 6.48
CA VAL A 217 -10.52 -11.52 5.54
C VAL A 217 -11.79 -12.09 4.93
N THR A 218 -12.91 -11.43 5.14
CA THR A 218 -14.23 -11.86 4.64
C THR A 218 -14.72 -11.03 3.44
N GLN A 219 -14.02 -9.97 3.10
CA GLN A 219 -14.40 -9.10 1.99
C GLN A 219 -14.03 -9.75 0.65
N PRO A 220 -14.84 -9.55 -0.41
CA PRO A 220 -14.46 -9.92 -1.77
C PRO A 220 -13.09 -9.35 -2.11
N THR A 221 -12.14 -10.23 -2.46
CA THR A 221 -10.74 -9.84 -2.68
C THR A 221 -10.27 -10.21 -4.08
N LEU A 222 -9.73 -9.21 -4.79
CA LEU A 222 -9.03 -9.36 -6.07
C LEU A 222 -7.53 -9.35 -5.81
N VAL A 223 -6.80 -10.33 -6.33
CA VAL A 223 -5.34 -10.36 -6.23
C VAL A 223 -4.72 -10.27 -7.62
N ILE A 224 -3.82 -9.30 -7.79
CA ILE A 224 -3.13 -9.01 -9.05
C ILE A 224 -1.63 -9.15 -8.86
N ALA A 225 -0.97 -9.80 -9.82
CA ALA A 225 0.49 -9.88 -9.91
C ALA A 225 0.96 -9.55 -11.33
N THR A 226 2.23 -9.18 -11.49
CA THR A 226 2.90 -9.00 -12.78
C THR A 226 3.99 -10.04 -12.96
N ARG A 227 4.07 -10.65 -14.17
CA ARG A 227 4.91 -11.82 -14.43
C ARG A 227 6.41 -11.52 -14.34
N SER A 228 6.83 -10.31 -14.65
CA SER A 228 8.22 -9.88 -14.63
C SER A 228 8.59 -9.06 -13.40
N ASP A 229 7.78 -9.13 -12.34
CA ASP A 229 8.06 -8.44 -11.08
C ASP A 229 9.33 -9.01 -10.44
N ARG A 230 10.31 -8.13 -10.21
CA ARG A 230 11.59 -8.48 -9.56
C ARG A 230 11.68 -7.96 -8.12
N GLN A 231 10.70 -7.17 -7.69
CA GLN A 231 10.63 -6.68 -6.32
C GLN A 231 9.83 -7.65 -5.44
N VAL A 232 8.63 -8.05 -5.92
CA VAL A 232 7.78 -9.03 -5.25
C VAL A 232 7.48 -10.15 -6.24
N LEU A 233 7.89 -11.37 -5.92
CA LEU A 233 7.65 -12.51 -6.80
C LEU A 233 6.15 -12.79 -6.92
N PRO A 234 5.63 -13.12 -8.14
CA PRO A 234 4.22 -13.50 -8.34
C PRO A 234 3.76 -14.66 -7.45
N GLU A 235 4.71 -15.49 -7.01
CA GLU A 235 4.49 -16.59 -6.07
C GLU A 235 3.86 -16.13 -4.76
N SER A 236 4.27 -14.96 -4.25
CA SER A 236 3.69 -14.32 -3.05
C SER A 236 2.18 -14.12 -3.20
N ALA A 237 1.72 -13.66 -4.37
CA ALA A 237 0.30 -13.48 -4.67
C ALA A 237 -0.47 -14.82 -4.70
N ARG A 238 0.13 -15.88 -5.25
CA ARG A 238 -0.49 -17.23 -5.30
C ARG A 238 -0.62 -17.85 -3.91
N ILE A 239 0.37 -17.60 -3.05
CA ILE A 239 0.34 -18.08 -1.68
C ILE A 239 -0.74 -17.36 -0.88
N ILE A 240 -0.80 -16.02 -0.96
CA ILE A 240 -1.80 -15.26 -0.19
C ILE A 240 -3.23 -15.60 -0.60
N VAL A 241 -3.49 -15.79 -1.91
CA VAL A 241 -4.80 -16.20 -2.43
C VAL A 241 -5.27 -17.52 -1.82
N ALA A 242 -4.36 -18.47 -1.61
CA ALA A 242 -4.71 -19.77 -1.01
C ALA A 242 -5.17 -19.66 0.47
N HIS A 243 -4.94 -18.52 1.11
CA HIS A 243 -5.35 -18.24 2.50
C HIS A 243 -6.55 -17.29 2.58
N LEU A 244 -6.96 -16.68 1.47
CA LEU A 244 -8.13 -15.77 1.43
C LEU A 244 -9.41 -16.56 1.20
N PRO A 245 -10.43 -16.50 2.11
CA PRO A 245 -11.67 -17.28 1.97
C PRO A 245 -12.50 -16.93 0.73
N ASP A 246 -12.51 -15.67 0.30
CA ASP A 246 -13.30 -15.17 -0.83
C ASP A 246 -12.41 -14.48 -1.88
N ALA A 247 -11.48 -15.25 -2.47
CA ALA A 247 -10.66 -14.79 -3.59
C ALA A 247 -10.79 -15.74 -4.78
N SER A 248 -11.02 -15.17 -5.97
CA SER A 248 -11.25 -15.93 -7.21
C SER A 248 -9.98 -16.45 -7.89
N GLY A 249 -8.81 -16.24 -7.30
CA GLY A 249 -7.49 -16.57 -7.85
C GLY A 249 -6.63 -15.34 -8.11
N VAL A 250 -5.49 -15.53 -8.76
CA VAL A 250 -4.55 -14.46 -9.12
C VAL A 250 -4.76 -14.05 -10.57
N TYR A 251 -4.96 -12.75 -10.80
CA TYR A 251 -4.92 -12.16 -12.14
C TYR A 251 -3.49 -11.75 -12.47
N GLU A 252 -2.89 -12.39 -13.45
CA GLU A 252 -1.50 -12.14 -13.85
C GLU A 252 -1.42 -11.34 -15.14
N PHE A 253 -0.72 -10.20 -15.07
CA PHE A 253 -0.46 -9.34 -16.22
C PHE A 253 1.01 -9.41 -16.65
N ASP A 254 1.28 -9.14 -17.92
CA ASP A 254 2.64 -8.93 -18.39
C ASP A 254 3.14 -7.57 -17.88
N GLY A 255 4.46 -7.48 -17.67
CA GLY A 255 5.12 -6.27 -17.21
C GLY A 255 5.84 -6.43 -15.86
N ASP A 256 6.34 -5.32 -15.36
CA ASP A 256 7.12 -5.25 -14.13
C ASP A 256 6.28 -4.77 -12.93
N HIS A 257 6.95 -4.52 -11.80
CA HIS A 257 6.33 -4.05 -10.56
C HIS A 257 5.47 -2.79 -10.72
N TYR A 258 5.77 -1.93 -11.71
CA TYR A 258 5.20 -0.58 -11.85
C TYR A 258 4.00 -0.47 -12.79
N GLU A 259 3.46 -1.57 -13.29
CA GLU A 259 2.33 -1.54 -14.24
C GLU A 259 1.08 -0.85 -13.67
N LEU A 260 0.81 -0.98 -12.38
CA LEU A 260 -0.25 -0.24 -11.72
C LEU A 260 -0.03 1.28 -11.83
N CYS A 261 1.21 1.73 -11.61
CA CYS A 261 1.56 3.16 -11.64
C CYS A 261 1.52 3.74 -13.04
N ARG A 262 1.76 2.90 -14.07
CA ARG A 262 1.59 3.27 -15.47
C ARG A 262 0.13 3.34 -15.89
N ALA A 263 -0.81 2.87 -15.04
CA ALA A 263 -2.21 2.67 -15.36
C ALA A 263 -2.37 1.76 -16.60
N GLN A 264 -1.71 0.59 -16.59
CA GLN A 264 -1.81 -0.38 -17.67
C GLN A 264 -3.29 -0.67 -17.97
N PRO A 265 -3.75 -0.51 -19.24
CA PRO A 265 -5.20 -0.53 -19.54
C PRO A 265 -5.91 -1.79 -19.07
N ALA A 266 -5.39 -2.99 -19.38
CA ALA A 266 -6.03 -4.24 -18.99
C ALA A 266 -6.13 -4.43 -17.47
N MET A 267 -5.13 -3.96 -16.71
CA MET A 267 -5.16 -3.97 -15.25
C MET A 267 -6.16 -2.97 -14.71
N THR A 268 -6.22 -1.76 -15.29
CA THR A 268 -7.18 -0.72 -14.92
C THR A 268 -8.61 -1.16 -15.19
N ASP A 269 -8.87 -1.77 -16.34
CA ASP A 269 -10.20 -2.33 -16.70
C ASP A 269 -10.63 -3.44 -15.73
N THR A 270 -9.70 -4.30 -15.32
CA THR A 270 -9.95 -5.35 -14.31
C THR A 270 -10.33 -4.74 -12.96
N LEU A 271 -9.64 -3.68 -12.51
CA LEU A 271 -9.99 -2.95 -11.29
C LEU A 271 -11.35 -2.27 -11.41
N LEU A 272 -11.64 -1.61 -12.55
CA LEU A 272 -12.92 -0.98 -12.81
C LEU A 272 -14.06 -2.00 -12.81
N GLN A 273 -13.88 -3.16 -13.44
CA GLN A 273 -14.84 -4.24 -13.42
C GLN A 273 -15.09 -4.75 -12.01
N PHE A 274 -14.04 -5.03 -11.25
CA PHE A 274 -14.15 -5.55 -9.89
C PHE A 274 -14.90 -4.59 -8.96
N PHE A 275 -14.54 -3.31 -8.96
CA PHE A 275 -15.19 -2.31 -8.12
C PHE A 275 -16.51 -1.80 -8.71
N GLY A 276 -16.71 -1.86 -10.03
CA GLY A 276 -17.92 -1.40 -10.72
C GLY A 276 -19.12 -2.35 -10.59
N THR A 277 -18.90 -3.65 -10.44
CA THR A 277 -19.98 -4.62 -10.23
C THR A 277 -20.74 -4.31 -8.95
N GLN A 278 -22.01 -3.89 -9.07
CA GLN A 278 -22.94 -3.94 -7.95
C GLN A 278 -23.11 -5.42 -7.59
N ALA A 279 -22.94 -5.78 -6.32
CA ALA A 279 -23.41 -7.05 -5.84
C ALA A 279 -24.93 -7.04 -6.01
N ASN A 280 -25.45 -7.66 -7.08
CA ASN A 280 -26.82 -8.10 -7.15
C ASN A 280 -27.03 -9.17 -6.08
N ARG A 281 -27.16 -8.74 -4.82
CA ARG A 281 -27.92 -9.51 -3.84
C ARG A 281 -29.36 -9.32 -4.27
N SER A 282 -29.86 -10.26 -5.09
CA SER A 282 -31.27 -10.49 -5.25
C SER A 282 -31.84 -10.64 -3.85
N GLU A 283 -32.66 -9.67 -3.42
CA GLU A 283 -33.56 -9.87 -2.29
C GLU A 283 -34.37 -11.14 -2.56
N PRO A 284 -34.55 -12.01 -1.58
CA PRO A 284 -35.44 -13.14 -1.76
C PRO A 284 -36.83 -12.56 -2.02
N VAL A 285 -37.41 -12.89 -3.19
CA VAL A 285 -38.79 -12.65 -3.51
C VAL A 285 -39.61 -13.36 -2.42
N GLN A 286 -40.38 -12.58 -1.65
CA GLN A 286 -41.38 -13.09 -0.72
C GLN A 286 -42.56 -13.72 -1.46
#